data_b159f28786e0cda65cbe3b84271d99a0
#
_entry.id   b159f28786e0cda65cbe3b84271d99a0
#
_cell.length_a   1.000
_cell.length_b   1.000
_cell.length_c   1.000
_cell.angle_alpha   90.00
_cell.angle_beta   90.00
_cell.angle_gamma   90.00
#
_symmetry.space_group_name_H-M   'P 1'
#
loop_
_entity.id
_entity.type
_entity.pdbx_description
1 polymer ?
#
loop_
_entity_poly.entity_id
_entity_poly.type
_entity_poly.pdbx_seq_one_letter_code
_entity_poly.pdbx_strand_id
1 'polypeptide(L)'
;MSLSLFQFAALLFDPRVSGPPLAALRKMRARGIRRLPVQVYDSVRGRLHVAQAQRFLREWLYGERLTRHRGQWVLNSFLPPFPGPAYQRLFDNMFSGRHLSPVSAFLAVTARCPWNCSHCSRGGRRNGAELSTNEWLETIRQLHELGTSLIGFTGGEPCVRDDLETLVRAAAGGGAATILFTSGRDFTPELAARLRAAGLWSVCVSLDADTAEAHDAARGKNSFNDALAALRLAWSEGFY
;
A
#
# COMPACT_ATOMS: atom_id res chain seq x y z
N MET A 1 -5.59 16.89 12.92
CA MET A 1 -5.95 16.77 14.35
C MET A 1 -5.42 15.43 14.81
N SER A 2 -4.56 15.40 15.82
CA SER A 2 -4.14 14.16 16.48
C SER A 2 -5.36 13.44 17.05
N LEU A 3 -5.34 12.11 17.05
CA LEU A 3 -6.39 11.30 17.68
C LEU A 3 -6.61 11.78 19.12
N SER A 4 -7.82 12.21 19.43
CA SER A 4 -8.20 12.46 20.81
C SER A 4 -8.23 11.12 21.58
N LEU A 5 -8.00 11.17 22.89
CA LEU A 5 -8.08 9.98 23.76
C LEU A 5 -9.42 9.26 23.60
N PHE A 6 -10.52 10.02 23.39
CA PHE A 6 -11.87 9.50 23.13
C PHE A 6 -11.97 8.74 21.80
N GLN A 7 -11.35 9.26 20.73
CA GLN A 7 -11.34 8.57 19.43
C GLN A 7 -10.52 7.28 19.49
N PHE A 8 -9.40 7.30 20.20
CA PHE A 8 -8.58 6.12 20.41
C PHE A 8 -9.32 5.05 21.23
N ALA A 9 -10.00 5.45 22.31
CA ALA A 9 -10.83 4.54 23.10
C ALA A 9 -11.98 3.96 22.27
N ALA A 10 -12.69 4.78 21.49
CA ALA A 10 -13.77 4.31 20.61
C ALA A 10 -13.28 3.27 19.59
N LEU A 11 -12.06 3.45 19.05
CA LEU A 11 -11.44 2.47 18.14
C LEU A 11 -11.10 1.15 18.85
N LEU A 12 -10.58 1.21 20.06
CA LEU A 12 -10.27 0.01 20.85
C LEU A 12 -11.51 -0.79 21.24
N PHE A 13 -12.64 -0.12 21.44
CA PHE A 13 -13.91 -0.76 21.74
C PHE A 13 -14.73 -1.17 20.51
N ASP A 14 -14.35 -0.77 19.29
CA ASP A 14 -14.97 -1.28 18.07
C ASP A 14 -14.49 -2.73 17.80
N PRO A 15 -15.37 -3.74 17.93
CA PRO A 15 -14.99 -5.14 17.75
C PRO A 15 -14.45 -5.45 16.34
N ARG A 16 -14.77 -4.63 15.36
CA ARG A 16 -14.25 -4.77 13.98
C ARG A 16 -12.79 -4.32 13.90
N VAL A 17 -12.35 -3.44 14.78
CA VAL A 17 -10.98 -2.94 14.87
C VAL A 17 -10.15 -3.79 15.85
N SER A 18 -10.65 -4.02 17.03
CA SER A 18 -9.95 -4.79 18.10
C SER A 18 -10.06 -6.31 17.91
N GLY A 19 -11.13 -6.78 17.27
CA GLY A 19 -11.38 -8.21 17.07
C GLY A 19 -10.26 -8.94 16.32
N PRO A 20 -9.80 -8.46 15.15
CA PRO A 20 -8.74 -9.12 14.38
C PRO A 20 -7.44 -9.32 15.16
N PRO A 21 -6.82 -8.29 15.79
CA PRO A 21 -5.63 -8.51 16.60
C PRO A 21 -5.86 -9.44 17.80
N LEU A 22 -7.01 -9.35 18.46
CA LEU A 22 -7.34 -10.24 19.58
C LEU A 22 -7.53 -11.69 19.15
N ALA A 23 -8.19 -11.92 18.02
CA ALA A 23 -8.35 -13.26 17.44
C ALA A 23 -7.00 -13.86 17.04
N ALA A 24 -6.13 -13.06 16.40
CA ALA A 24 -4.80 -13.49 16.01
C ALA A 24 -3.93 -13.83 17.25
N LEU A 25 -3.98 -13.03 18.31
CA LEU A 25 -3.31 -13.31 19.59
C LEU A 25 -3.81 -14.61 20.24
N ARG A 26 -5.13 -14.88 20.19
CA ARG A 26 -5.70 -16.14 20.68
C ARG A 26 -5.20 -17.34 19.89
N LYS A 27 -5.18 -17.24 18.55
CA LYS A 27 -4.63 -18.29 17.68
C LYS A 27 -3.14 -18.54 17.98
N MET A 28 -2.36 -17.48 18.20
CA MET A 28 -0.95 -17.58 18.56
C MET A 28 -0.75 -18.33 19.88
N ARG A 29 -1.53 -17.97 20.94
CA ARG A 29 -1.48 -18.63 22.23
C ARG A 29 -1.86 -20.12 22.15
N ALA A 30 -2.89 -20.44 21.37
CA ALA A 30 -3.32 -21.82 21.15
C ALA A 30 -2.23 -22.68 20.47
N ARG A 31 -1.35 -22.07 19.68
CA ARG A 31 -0.18 -22.72 19.06
C ARG A 31 1.06 -22.76 19.96
N GLY A 32 0.96 -22.35 21.22
CA GLY A 32 2.08 -22.32 22.16
C GLY A 32 3.12 -21.22 21.87
N ILE A 33 2.82 -20.27 20.99
CA ILE A 33 3.72 -19.18 20.63
C ILE A 33 3.63 -18.12 21.74
N ARG A 34 4.66 -18.06 22.58
CA ARG A 34 4.70 -17.12 23.72
C ARG A 34 5.39 -15.78 23.43
N ARG A 35 6.01 -15.63 22.26
CA ARG A 35 6.78 -14.43 21.88
C ARG A 35 6.37 -13.99 20.50
N LEU A 36 6.15 -12.69 20.31
CA LEU A 36 5.99 -12.11 18.98
C LEU A 36 7.32 -12.26 18.22
N PRO A 37 7.34 -12.91 17.06
CA PRO A 37 8.50 -12.90 16.20
C PRO A 37 8.57 -11.53 15.53
N VAL A 38 9.16 -10.55 16.20
CA VAL A 38 9.45 -9.23 15.62
C VAL A 38 10.87 -9.30 15.08
N GLN A 39 11.04 -9.54 13.80
CA GLN A 39 12.28 -9.22 13.10
C GLN A 39 12.29 -7.72 12.80
N VAL A 40 12.97 -6.96 13.64
CA VAL A 40 13.40 -5.62 13.32
C VAL A 40 14.88 -5.74 13.00
N TYR A 41 15.23 -5.76 11.71
CA TYR A 41 16.59 -5.78 11.14
C TYR A 41 17.57 -6.80 11.74
N ASP A 42 18.27 -7.56 10.89
CA ASP A 42 19.24 -8.60 11.22
C ASP A 42 20.44 -8.18 12.11
N SER A 43 20.62 -6.90 12.36
CA SER A 43 21.75 -6.36 13.11
C SER A 43 21.53 -6.31 14.62
N VAL A 44 20.34 -6.51 15.11
CA VAL A 44 20.05 -6.54 16.54
C VAL A 44 19.50 -7.89 16.89
N ARG A 45 20.31 -8.77 17.47
CA ARG A 45 19.86 -9.88 18.32
C ARG A 45 19.03 -9.33 19.48
N GLY A 46 17.98 -8.59 19.15
CA GLY A 46 17.16 -7.86 20.07
C GLY A 46 15.84 -8.57 20.26
N ARG A 47 15.67 -9.12 21.43
CA ARG A 47 14.36 -9.25 22.02
C ARG A 47 13.82 -7.83 22.16
N LEU A 48 13.05 -7.35 21.20
CA LEU A 48 12.26 -6.13 21.41
C LEU A 48 11.34 -6.42 22.60
N HIS A 49 11.70 -5.90 23.76
CA HIS A 49 10.81 -5.91 24.89
C HIS A 49 9.50 -5.26 24.46
N VAL A 50 8.37 -5.78 24.94
CA VAL A 50 7.02 -5.22 24.67
C VAL A 50 7.02 -3.69 24.91
N ALA A 51 7.80 -3.20 25.88
CA ALA A 51 7.98 -1.77 26.14
C ALA A 51 8.63 -1.00 24.96
N GLN A 52 9.58 -1.59 24.25
CA GLN A 52 10.21 -0.96 23.09
C GLN A 52 9.28 -0.96 21.88
N ALA A 53 8.50 -2.04 21.68
CA ALA A 53 7.47 -2.08 20.65
C ALA A 53 6.34 -1.07 20.94
N GLN A 54 5.94 -0.92 22.20
CA GLN A 54 4.97 0.10 22.62
C GLN A 54 5.50 1.52 22.41
N ARG A 55 6.79 1.75 22.72
CA ARG A 55 7.45 3.05 22.50
C ARG A 55 7.52 3.35 21.01
N PHE A 56 7.97 2.39 20.17
CA PHE A 56 8.03 2.52 18.72
C PHE A 56 6.64 2.81 18.14
N LEU A 57 5.62 2.05 18.52
CA LEU A 57 4.24 2.29 18.07
C LEU A 57 3.73 3.66 18.50
N ARG A 58 4.04 4.09 19.72
CA ARG A 58 3.66 5.42 20.21
C ARG A 58 4.35 6.53 19.43
N GLU A 59 5.66 6.42 19.21
CA GLU A 59 6.44 7.42 18.48
C GLU A 59 6.05 7.44 17.00
N TRP A 60 5.77 6.28 16.40
CA TRP A 60 5.35 6.16 15.02
C TRP A 60 3.91 6.64 14.78
N LEU A 61 3.01 6.38 15.73
CA LEU A 61 1.62 6.87 15.68
C LEU A 61 1.48 8.32 16.15
N TYR A 62 2.50 8.84 16.86
CA TYR A 62 2.48 10.21 17.35
C TYR A 62 2.70 11.18 16.19
N GLY A 63 1.64 11.90 15.83
CA GLY A 63 1.64 12.82 14.69
C GLY A 63 0.95 12.28 13.43
N GLU A 64 0.73 10.98 13.32
CA GLU A 64 -0.08 10.43 12.25
C GLU A 64 -1.54 10.87 12.40
N ARG A 65 -2.14 11.23 11.27
CA ARG A 65 -3.56 11.62 11.22
C ARG A 65 -4.39 10.44 10.78
N LEU A 66 -5.22 9.95 11.67
CA LEU A 66 -6.22 8.97 11.29
C LEU A 66 -7.31 9.66 10.47
N THR A 67 -7.47 9.22 9.24
CA THR A 67 -8.51 9.72 8.32
C THR A 67 -9.62 8.68 8.17
N ARG A 68 -10.79 9.15 7.72
CA ARG A 68 -11.92 8.26 7.42
C ARG A 68 -12.25 8.35 5.95
N HIS A 69 -12.23 7.20 5.28
CA HIS A 69 -12.53 7.08 3.87
C HIS A 69 -13.46 5.88 3.63
N ARG A 70 -14.62 6.11 3.00
CA ARG A 70 -15.62 5.06 2.67
C ARG A 70 -15.97 4.13 3.84
N GLY A 71 -16.14 4.70 5.02
CA GLY A 71 -16.49 3.95 6.22
C GLY A 71 -15.34 3.20 6.90
N GLN A 72 -14.16 3.23 6.32
CA GLN A 72 -12.95 2.66 6.89
C GLN A 72 -12.04 3.74 7.46
N TRP A 73 -11.23 3.36 8.43
CA TRP A 73 -10.16 4.21 8.95
C TRP A 73 -8.88 3.93 8.17
N VAL A 74 -8.12 4.96 7.93
CA VAL A 74 -6.83 4.91 7.24
C VAL A 74 -5.79 5.63 8.08
N LEU A 75 -4.73 4.94 8.43
CA LEU A 75 -3.60 5.51 9.17
C LEU A 75 -2.62 6.16 8.19
N ASN A 76 -2.24 5.42 7.16
CA ASN A 76 -1.44 5.89 6.04
C ASN A 76 -1.64 4.98 4.83
N SER A 77 -1.07 5.35 3.67
CA SER A 77 -1.23 4.61 2.42
C SER A 77 -0.45 3.28 2.37
N PHE A 78 0.43 3.01 3.33
CA PHE A 78 1.26 1.78 3.38
C PHE A 78 0.69 0.70 4.30
N LEU A 79 -0.40 0.99 5.00
CA LEU A 79 -1.13 0.04 5.81
C LEU A 79 -2.54 -0.17 5.27
N PRO A 80 -3.06 -1.39 5.37
CA PRO A 80 -4.42 -1.66 4.92
C PRO A 80 -5.43 -0.83 5.71
N PRO A 81 -6.49 -0.32 5.04
CA PRO A 81 -7.59 0.34 5.73
C PRO A 81 -8.30 -0.61 6.68
N PHE A 82 -8.84 -0.07 7.77
CA PHE A 82 -9.51 -0.88 8.78
C PHE A 82 -10.89 -0.31 9.19
N PRO A 83 -11.87 -1.18 9.52
CA PRO A 83 -11.83 -2.64 9.41
C PRO A 83 -11.92 -3.11 7.97
N GLY A 84 -11.37 -4.31 7.69
CA GLY A 84 -11.47 -4.91 6.36
C GLY A 84 -10.67 -6.20 6.20
N PRO A 85 -10.84 -6.91 5.08
CA PRO A 85 -10.15 -8.18 4.84
C PRO A 85 -8.62 -8.06 4.86
N ALA A 86 -8.07 -7.03 4.25
CA ALA A 86 -6.63 -6.78 4.22
C ALA A 86 -6.07 -6.50 5.63
N TYR A 87 -6.82 -5.78 6.47
CA TYR A 87 -6.47 -5.55 7.87
C TYR A 87 -6.49 -6.86 8.68
N GLN A 88 -7.50 -7.71 8.49
CA GLN A 88 -7.54 -9.03 9.12
C GLN A 88 -6.32 -9.87 8.73
N ARG A 89 -6.00 -9.89 7.44
CA ARG A 89 -4.86 -10.62 6.88
C ARG A 89 -3.53 -10.15 7.45
N LEU A 90 -3.37 -8.82 7.64
CA LEU A 90 -2.18 -8.24 8.28
C LEU A 90 -1.90 -8.90 9.62
N PHE A 91 -2.90 -9.05 10.48
CA PHE A 91 -2.71 -9.65 11.80
C PHE A 91 -2.56 -11.17 11.74
N ASP A 92 -3.31 -11.85 10.86
CA ASP A 92 -3.14 -13.29 10.67
C ASP A 92 -1.70 -13.61 10.23
N ASN A 93 -1.10 -12.79 9.36
CA ASN A 93 0.29 -12.92 8.94
C ASN A 93 1.28 -12.56 10.06
N MET A 94 1.14 -11.38 10.67
CA MET A 94 2.04 -10.92 11.75
C MET A 94 2.09 -11.89 12.94
N PHE A 95 0.97 -12.52 13.29
CA PHE A 95 0.85 -13.42 14.43
C PHE A 95 0.85 -14.92 14.04
N SER A 96 1.18 -15.24 12.78
CA SER A 96 1.30 -16.64 12.34
C SER A 96 2.44 -17.40 13.04
N GLY A 97 3.40 -16.68 13.62
CA GLY A 97 4.65 -17.24 14.15
C GLY A 97 5.66 -17.64 13.07
N ARG A 98 5.32 -17.38 11.82
CA ARG A 98 6.18 -17.60 10.65
C ARG A 98 6.17 -16.33 9.81
N HIS A 99 7.31 -15.66 9.68
CA HIS A 99 7.48 -14.58 8.71
C HIS A 99 7.77 -15.18 7.34
N LEU A 100 6.72 -15.67 6.67
CA LEU A 100 6.84 -16.32 5.37
C LEU A 100 6.58 -15.36 4.22
N SER A 101 6.03 -14.18 4.50
CA SER A 101 5.64 -13.26 3.44
C SER A 101 5.84 -11.80 3.84
N PRO A 102 6.02 -10.92 2.85
CA PRO A 102 5.93 -9.50 3.07
C PRO A 102 4.49 -9.11 3.45
N VAL A 103 4.33 -8.15 4.36
CA VAL A 103 3.03 -7.51 4.66
C VAL A 103 2.54 -6.75 3.44
N SER A 104 3.46 -6.07 2.75
CA SER A 104 3.22 -5.32 1.52
C SER A 104 4.21 -5.73 0.44
N ALA A 105 3.75 -5.82 -0.80
CA ALA A 105 4.56 -6.07 -1.99
C ALA A 105 4.33 -4.95 -3.01
N PHE A 106 5.42 -4.40 -3.56
CA PHE A 106 5.37 -3.40 -4.61
C PHE A 106 5.85 -4.02 -5.91
N LEU A 107 4.93 -4.15 -6.88
CA LEU A 107 5.15 -4.79 -8.15
C LEU A 107 5.55 -3.74 -9.20
N ALA A 108 6.79 -3.76 -9.63
CA ALA A 108 7.28 -2.96 -10.74
C ALA A 108 6.82 -3.58 -12.07
N VAL A 109 5.53 -3.39 -12.40
CA VAL A 109 4.85 -4.12 -13.46
C VAL A 109 5.33 -3.80 -14.86
N THR A 110 6.02 -2.68 -15.06
CA THR A 110 6.58 -2.28 -16.35
C THR A 110 7.88 -1.51 -16.19
N ALA A 111 8.73 -1.64 -17.20
CA ALA A 111 9.91 -0.79 -17.37
C ALA A 111 9.61 0.45 -18.18
N ARG A 112 8.53 0.47 -18.95
CA ARG A 112 8.15 1.59 -19.81
C ARG A 112 7.74 2.80 -18.97
N CYS A 113 8.22 3.98 -19.35
CA CYS A 113 7.85 5.23 -18.73
C CYS A 113 7.98 6.36 -19.73
N PRO A 114 7.00 7.26 -19.86
CA PRO A 114 7.09 8.41 -20.77
C PRO A 114 8.03 9.51 -20.24
N TRP A 115 8.45 9.41 -18.96
CA TRP A 115 9.29 10.40 -18.30
C TRP A 115 10.76 9.97 -18.18
N ASN A 116 11.63 10.97 -18.05
CA ASN A 116 13.07 10.77 -17.81
C ASN A 116 13.52 11.55 -16.57
N CYS A 117 12.90 11.25 -15.43
CA CYS A 117 13.17 11.96 -14.19
C CYS A 117 14.65 11.87 -13.78
N SER A 118 15.24 12.99 -13.36
CA SER A 118 16.65 13.08 -12.97
C SER A 118 17.00 12.22 -11.73
N HIS A 119 16.02 12.01 -10.85
CA HIS A 119 16.13 11.24 -9.61
C HIS A 119 15.54 9.83 -9.70
N CYS A 120 15.26 9.34 -10.91
CA CYS A 120 14.62 8.04 -11.08
C CYS A 120 15.46 6.90 -10.49
N SER A 121 14.93 6.20 -9.49
CA SER A 121 15.59 5.06 -8.84
C SER A 121 15.91 3.91 -9.80
N ARG A 122 15.25 3.85 -10.96
CA ARG A 122 15.51 2.87 -12.02
C ARG A 122 16.72 3.20 -12.88
N GLY A 123 17.30 4.43 -12.77
CA GLY A 123 18.56 4.81 -13.40
C GLY A 123 18.57 4.58 -14.91
N GLY A 124 17.50 4.94 -15.62
CA GLY A 124 17.42 4.80 -17.09
C GLY A 124 17.23 3.35 -17.60
N ARG A 125 17.04 2.37 -16.73
CA ARG A 125 16.75 0.98 -17.12
C ARG A 125 15.33 0.88 -17.70
N ARG A 126 15.21 1.23 -18.99
CA ARG A 126 13.92 1.24 -19.71
C ARG A 126 13.69 0.00 -20.55
N ASN A 127 14.75 -0.77 -20.81
CA ASN A 127 14.74 -1.95 -21.65
C ASN A 127 15.03 -3.20 -20.81
N GLY A 128 14.17 -4.16 -20.89
CA GLY A 128 14.27 -5.46 -20.24
C GLY A 128 13.07 -6.32 -20.60
N ALA A 129 13.20 -7.62 -20.48
CA ALA A 129 12.07 -8.52 -20.61
C ALA A 129 11.05 -8.16 -19.50
N GLU A 130 9.82 -7.88 -19.88
CA GLU A 130 8.71 -7.66 -18.95
C GLU A 130 7.97 -8.98 -18.76
N LEU A 131 7.51 -9.21 -17.52
CA LEU A 131 6.62 -10.32 -17.26
C LEU A 131 5.29 -10.12 -18.00
N SER A 132 4.82 -11.21 -18.59
CA SER A 132 3.50 -11.28 -19.22
C SER A 132 2.38 -11.12 -18.17
N THR A 133 1.17 -10.88 -18.63
CA THR A 133 -0.02 -10.85 -17.77
C THR A 133 -0.13 -12.11 -16.93
N ASN A 134 0.05 -13.29 -17.54
CA ASN A 134 -0.07 -14.58 -16.84
C ASN A 134 0.99 -14.77 -15.76
N GLU A 135 2.22 -14.36 -16.00
CA GLU A 135 3.30 -14.43 -14.99
C GLU A 135 3.02 -13.46 -13.83
N TRP A 136 2.47 -12.28 -14.10
CA TRP A 136 2.05 -11.37 -13.04
C TRP A 136 0.86 -11.92 -12.25
N LEU A 137 -0.14 -12.53 -12.90
CA LEU A 137 -1.26 -13.16 -12.23
C LEU A 137 -0.80 -14.31 -11.33
N GLU A 138 0.16 -15.11 -11.77
CA GLU A 138 0.76 -16.16 -10.95
C GLU A 138 1.53 -15.59 -9.76
N THR A 139 2.28 -14.49 -9.96
CA THR A 139 2.98 -13.78 -8.88
C THR A 139 1.98 -13.26 -7.84
N ILE A 140 0.89 -12.65 -8.27
CA ILE A 140 -0.19 -12.15 -7.39
C ILE A 140 -0.84 -13.31 -6.62
N ARG A 141 -1.10 -14.43 -7.28
CA ARG A 141 -1.65 -15.64 -6.65
C ARG A 141 -0.74 -16.13 -5.51
N GLN A 142 0.58 -16.22 -5.77
CA GLN A 142 1.56 -16.59 -4.75
C GLN A 142 1.62 -15.61 -3.58
N LEU A 143 1.54 -14.31 -3.84
CA LEU A 143 1.47 -13.29 -2.78
C LEU A 143 0.22 -13.47 -1.91
N HIS A 144 -0.91 -13.85 -2.51
CA HIS A 144 -2.13 -14.15 -1.75
C HIS A 144 -1.97 -15.40 -0.88
N GLU A 145 -1.38 -16.44 -1.39
CA GLU A 145 -1.10 -17.68 -0.62
C GLU A 145 -0.15 -17.42 0.55
N LEU A 146 0.83 -16.55 0.35
CA LEU A 146 1.71 -16.10 1.41
C LEU A 146 1.02 -15.19 2.44
N GLY A 147 -0.14 -14.61 2.14
CA GLY A 147 -0.90 -13.76 3.04
C GLY A 147 -0.56 -12.27 2.96
N THR A 148 0.00 -11.80 1.84
CA THR A 148 0.29 -10.38 1.62
C THR A 148 -0.99 -9.55 1.72
N SER A 149 -0.94 -8.48 2.53
CA SER A 149 -2.11 -7.66 2.86
C SER A 149 -2.28 -6.45 1.96
N LEU A 150 -1.18 -6.01 1.32
CA LEU A 150 -1.16 -4.82 0.49
C LEU A 150 -0.30 -5.08 -0.75
N ILE A 151 -0.85 -4.76 -1.92
CA ILE A 151 -0.15 -4.89 -3.20
C ILE A 151 -0.15 -3.53 -3.89
N GLY A 152 1.05 -2.98 -4.11
CA GLY A 152 1.27 -1.73 -4.83
C GLY A 152 1.73 -1.98 -6.27
N PHE A 153 1.15 -1.27 -7.21
CA PHE A 153 1.55 -1.27 -8.62
C PHE A 153 2.43 -0.05 -8.91
N THR A 154 3.63 -0.30 -9.37
CA THR A 154 4.67 0.69 -9.63
C THR A 154 5.50 0.27 -10.84
N GLY A 155 6.68 0.83 -11.02
CA GLY A 155 7.63 0.46 -12.09
C GLY A 155 8.17 1.68 -12.79
N GLY A 156 8.05 1.73 -14.13
CA GLY A 156 8.11 2.95 -14.91
C GLY A 156 6.86 3.78 -14.64
N GLU A 157 5.91 3.74 -15.59
CA GLU A 157 4.56 4.27 -15.39
C GLU A 157 3.56 3.13 -15.56
N PRO A 158 2.92 2.66 -14.51
CA PRO A 158 1.98 1.54 -14.61
C PRO A 158 0.82 1.78 -15.57
N CYS A 159 0.37 3.04 -15.70
CA CYS A 159 -0.76 3.40 -16.55
C CYS A 159 -0.52 3.14 -18.06
N VAL A 160 0.73 2.90 -18.47
CA VAL A 160 1.02 2.52 -19.87
C VAL A 160 0.80 1.03 -20.16
N ARG A 161 0.37 0.23 -19.16
CA ARG A 161 0.04 -1.18 -19.35
C ARG A 161 -1.44 -1.35 -19.67
N ASP A 162 -1.72 -2.03 -20.77
CA ASP A 162 -3.10 -2.27 -21.21
C ASP A 162 -3.85 -3.26 -20.28
N ASP A 163 -3.10 -4.14 -19.60
CA ASP A 163 -3.62 -5.17 -18.70
C ASP A 163 -3.61 -4.77 -17.20
N LEU A 164 -3.29 -3.51 -16.87
CA LEU A 164 -3.20 -3.04 -15.49
C LEU A 164 -4.49 -3.32 -14.70
N GLU A 165 -5.66 -3.12 -15.32
CA GLU A 165 -6.96 -3.42 -14.72
C GLU A 165 -7.06 -4.89 -14.29
N THR A 166 -6.60 -5.82 -15.13
CA THR A 166 -6.63 -7.26 -14.87
C THR A 166 -5.78 -7.60 -13.65
N LEU A 167 -4.59 -7.00 -13.54
CA LEU A 167 -3.68 -7.20 -12.41
C LEU A 167 -4.27 -6.64 -11.11
N VAL A 168 -4.85 -5.43 -11.17
CA VAL A 168 -5.52 -4.81 -10.01
C VAL A 168 -6.70 -5.67 -9.55
N ARG A 169 -7.52 -6.16 -10.46
CA ARG A 169 -8.66 -7.02 -10.16
C ARG A 169 -8.24 -8.31 -9.47
N ALA A 170 -7.17 -8.94 -9.94
CA ALA A 170 -6.62 -10.14 -9.31
C ALA A 170 -6.13 -9.86 -7.88
N ALA A 171 -5.41 -8.76 -7.68
CA ALA A 171 -4.89 -8.39 -6.37
C ALA A 171 -6.03 -8.03 -5.38
N ALA A 172 -7.00 -7.23 -5.79
CA ALA A 172 -8.14 -6.85 -4.96
C ALA A 172 -9.06 -8.06 -4.68
N GLY A 173 -9.32 -8.90 -5.69
CA GLY A 173 -10.16 -10.09 -5.56
C GLY A 173 -9.64 -11.10 -4.56
N GLY A 174 -8.33 -11.20 -4.39
CA GLY A 174 -7.70 -12.00 -3.34
C GLY A 174 -7.72 -11.35 -1.95
N GLY A 175 -8.29 -10.15 -1.80
CA GLY A 175 -8.50 -9.48 -0.51
C GLY A 175 -7.33 -8.63 -0.01
N ALA A 176 -6.34 -8.32 -0.86
CA ALA A 176 -5.32 -7.32 -0.55
C ALA A 176 -5.86 -5.90 -0.76
N ALA A 177 -5.39 -4.94 0.03
CA ALA A 177 -5.53 -3.52 -0.32
C ALA A 177 -4.59 -3.22 -1.50
N THR A 178 -5.06 -2.42 -2.46
CA THR A 178 -4.32 -2.15 -3.69
C THR A 178 -4.00 -0.67 -3.83
N ILE A 179 -2.76 -0.36 -4.24
CA ILE A 179 -2.26 0.99 -4.42
C ILE A 179 -1.65 1.14 -5.81
N LEU A 180 -1.95 2.21 -6.49
CA LEU A 180 -1.29 2.61 -7.72
C LEU A 180 -0.32 3.76 -7.44
N PHE A 181 0.92 3.63 -7.87
CA PHE A 181 1.91 4.71 -7.88
C PHE A 181 2.06 5.20 -9.31
N THR A 182 1.70 6.45 -9.56
CA THR A 182 1.71 7.03 -10.91
C THR A 182 2.29 8.45 -10.92
N SER A 183 2.86 8.84 -12.04
CA SER A 183 3.21 10.24 -12.32
C SER A 183 1.99 11.08 -12.72
N GLY A 184 0.86 10.44 -12.99
CA GLY A 184 -0.36 11.05 -13.51
C GLY A 184 -0.49 10.99 -15.04
N ARG A 185 0.60 10.72 -15.75
CA ARG A 185 0.56 10.55 -17.21
C ARG A 185 -0.25 9.31 -17.55
N ASP A 186 -1.12 9.44 -18.53
CA ASP A 186 -2.02 8.37 -19.01
C ASP A 186 -3.04 7.87 -17.96
N PHE A 187 -3.16 8.51 -16.80
CA PHE A 187 -4.23 8.26 -15.83
C PHE A 187 -5.49 9.00 -16.29
N THR A 188 -6.21 8.41 -17.25
CA THR A 188 -7.42 8.99 -17.85
C THR A 188 -8.69 8.68 -17.05
N PRO A 189 -9.80 9.42 -17.26
CA PRO A 189 -11.09 9.11 -16.63
C PRO A 189 -11.55 7.68 -16.89
N GLU A 190 -11.37 7.17 -18.10
CA GLU A 190 -11.75 5.81 -18.50
C GLU A 190 -10.92 4.77 -17.76
N LEU A 191 -9.61 4.99 -17.64
CA LEU A 191 -8.72 4.11 -16.89
C LEU A 191 -9.06 4.15 -15.40
N ALA A 192 -9.25 5.34 -14.84
CA ALA A 192 -9.60 5.53 -13.43
C ALA A 192 -10.90 4.78 -13.09
N ALA A 193 -11.95 4.91 -13.91
CA ALA A 193 -13.22 4.20 -13.71
C ALA A 193 -13.03 2.67 -13.75
N ARG A 194 -12.26 2.15 -14.72
CA ARG A 194 -11.97 0.71 -14.82
C ARG A 194 -11.16 0.21 -13.62
N LEU A 195 -10.13 0.92 -13.20
CA LEU A 195 -9.31 0.55 -12.05
C LEU A 195 -10.13 0.57 -10.76
N ARG A 196 -11.04 1.53 -10.63
CA ARG A 196 -11.96 1.60 -9.52
C ARG A 196 -12.91 0.40 -9.49
N ALA A 197 -13.50 0.05 -10.62
CA ALA A 197 -14.35 -1.13 -10.75
C ALA A 197 -13.59 -2.44 -10.51
N ALA A 198 -12.29 -2.45 -10.80
CA ALA A 198 -11.38 -3.56 -10.50
C ALA A 198 -11.01 -3.68 -9.02
N GLY A 199 -11.32 -2.67 -8.19
CA GLY A 199 -11.06 -2.70 -6.76
C GLY A 199 -9.80 -1.94 -6.33
N LEU A 200 -9.25 -1.05 -7.17
CA LEU A 200 -8.16 -0.17 -6.74
C LEU A 200 -8.63 0.69 -5.57
N TRP A 201 -7.86 0.64 -4.48
CA TRP A 201 -8.17 1.35 -3.25
C TRP A 201 -7.59 2.77 -3.23
N SER A 202 -6.31 2.91 -3.55
CA SER A 202 -5.57 4.16 -3.38
C SER A 202 -4.75 4.51 -4.61
N VAL A 203 -4.62 5.82 -4.87
CA VAL A 203 -3.75 6.37 -5.92
C VAL A 203 -2.75 7.31 -5.28
N CYS A 204 -1.47 6.97 -5.38
CA CYS A 204 -0.35 7.80 -4.96
C CYS A 204 0.24 8.50 -6.18
N VAL A 205 -0.03 9.78 -6.31
CA VAL A 205 0.51 10.60 -7.40
C VAL A 205 1.85 11.20 -6.99
N SER A 206 2.84 11.07 -7.86
CA SER A 206 4.17 11.64 -7.65
C SER A 206 4.16 13.15 -7.85
N LEU A 207 4.38 13.90 -6.78
CA LEU A 207 4.48 15.37 -6.80
C LEU A 207 5.71 15.80 -5.99
N ASP A 208 6.72 16.38 -6.66
CA ASP A 208 8.02 16.68 -6.04
C ASP A 208 8.18 18.15 -5.63
N ALA A 209 7.37 19.05 -6.21
CA ALA A 209 7.44 20.48 -5.92
C ALA A 209 6.05 21.12 -6.01
N ASP A 210 5.91 22.29 -5.45
CA ASP A 210 4.70 23.12 -5.43
C ASP A 210 4.58 24.05 -6.65
N THR A 211 5.64 24.17 -7.45
CA THR A 211 5.65 24.96 -8.70
C THR A 211 5.91 24.07 -9.91
N ALA A 212 5.34 24.49 -11.05
CA ALA A 212 5.51 23.77 -12.32
C ALA A 212 6.99 23.77 -12.77
N GLU A 213 7.70 24.89 -12.59
CA GLU A 213 9.10 24.99 -12.99
C GLU A 213 9.97 23.98 -12.26
N ALA A 214 9.84 23.91 -10.95
CA ALA A 214 10.65 22.99 -10.11
C ALA A 214 10.30 21.53 -10.36
N HIS A 215 9.01 21.22 -10.48
CA HIS A 215 8.54 19.86 -10.73
C HIS A 215 8.94 19.37 -12.13
N ASP A 216 8.69 20.18 -13.16
CA ASP A 216 9.01 19.83 -14.55
C ASP A 216 10.52 19.74 -14.79
N ALA A 217 11.34 20.54 -14.11
CA ALA A 217 12.79 20.42 -14.16
C ALA A 217 13.28 19.05 -13.66
N ALA A 218 12.62 18.46 -12.66
CA ALA A 218 12.98 17.16 -12.10
C ALA A 218 12.43 15.98 -12.92
N ARG A 219 11.22 16.11 -13.49
CA ARG A 219 10.48 14.99 -14.10
C ARG A 219 10.32 15.10 -15.62
N GLY A 220 10.16 16.29 -16.15
CA GLY A 220 9.92 16.55 -17.56
C GLY A 220 8.80 17.57 -17.78
N LYS A 221 8.86 18.22 -18.93
CA LYS A 221 7.94 19.31 -19.27
C LYS A 221 6.47 18.87 -19.18
N ASN A 222 5.67 19.67 -18.51
CA ASN A 222 4.22 19.49 -18.29
C ASN A 222 3.84 18.34 -17.30
N SER A 223 4.80 17.70 -16.66
CA SER A 223 4.53 16.64 -15.67
C SER A 223 3.78 17.14 -14.44
N PHE A 224 3.95 18.42 -14.07
CA PHE A 224 3.20 19.06 -12.99
C PHE A 224 1.69 19.10 -13.27
N ASN A 225 1.30 19.49 -14.48
CA ASN A 225 -0.10 19.53 -14.87
C ASN A 225 -0.72 18.14 -14.91
N ASP A 226 0.02 17.14 -15.41
CA ASP A 226 -0.44 15.75 -15.43
C ASP A 226 -0.66 15.24 -13.99
N ALA A 227 0.26 15.53 -13.07
CA ALA A 227 0.13 15.16 -11.67
C ALA A 227 -1.09 15.82 -11.00
N LEU A 228 -1.30 17.12 -11.22
CA LEU A 228 -2.46 17.82 -10.67
C LEU A 228 -3.78 17.33 -11.27
N ALA A 229 -3.82 17.03 -12.56
CA ALA A 229 -4.98 16.46 -13.22
C ALA A 229 -5.31 15.07 -12.62
N ALA A 230 -4.30 14.23 -12.44
CA ALA A 230 -4.46 12.91 -11.82
C ALA A 230 -4.94 13.00 -10.37
N LEU A 231 -4.44 13.94 -9.56
CA LEU A 231 -4.90 14.16 -8.19
C LEU A 231 -6.39 14.55 -8.15
N ARG A 232 -6.80 15.49 -9.02
CA ARG A 232 -8.21 15.91 -9.11
C ARG A 232 -9.11 14.76 -9.54
N LEU A 233 -8.67 14.00 -10.55
CA LEU A 233 -9.40 12.83 -11.03
C LEU A 233 -9.49 11.73 -9.97
N ALA A 234 -8.40 11.41 -9.30
CA ALA A 234 -8.40 10.43 -8.22
C ALA A 234 -9.37 10.83 -7.09
N TRP A 235 -9.39 12.11 -6.74
CA TRP A 235 -10.32 12.65 -5.75
C TRP A 235 -11.78 12.52 -6.21
N SER A 236 -12.11 12.95 -7.45
CA SER A 236 -13.48 12.90 -7.99
C SER A 236 -14.00 11.47 -8.13
N GLU A 237 -13.13 10.53 -8.50
CA GLU A 237 -13.44 9.10 -8.55
C GLU A 237 -13.51 8.45 -7.15
N GLY A 238 -13.13 9.18 -6.10
CA GLY A 238 -13.18 8.76 -4.71
C GLY A 238 -12.15 7.68 -4.39
N PHE A 239 -10.97 7.71 -4.95
CA PHE A 239 -9.80 6.98 -4.43
C PHE A 239 -9.30 7.62 -3.13
N TYR A 240 -8.61 6.81 -2.31
CA TYR A 240 -7.86 7.33 -1.18
C TYR A 240 -6.52 7.88 -1.66
#